data_c357831a270d8b02eb24728162c146b3
#
_entry.id   c357831a270d8b02eb24728162c146b3
#
_cell.length_a   1.000
_cell.length_b   1.000
_cell.length_c   1.000
_cell.angle_alpha   90.00
_cell.angle_beta   90.00
_cell.angle_gamma   90.00
#
_symmetry.space_group_name_H-M   'P 1'
#
loop_
_entity.id
_entity.type
_entity.pdbx_description
1 polymer ?
#
loop_
_entity_poly.entity_id
_entity_poly.type
_entity_poly.pdbx_seq_one_letter_code
_entity_poly.pdbx_strand_id
1 'polypeptide(L)'
;MKRLLCLLAALLLLTGCYSVRLRRGYYLLPLEETEGVPFYFCLESGGSGYVHALGQELPVEWSPSGLEGDFSDGIPTGNGLEFPGIEAPLILTWSKTLPEGYADVYLRPGYYVPREETLDSLLTYAHLRPDGTGTFSIMGMEKEVTWTPEVLFFGDMTIYATAEGFLARDSVSVPYRYTGDALPEGYLTRYEE
;
A
#
# COMPACT_ATOMS: atom_id res chain seq x y z
N MET A 1 4.28 0.07 57.81
CA MET A 1 3.40 0.62 56.77
C MET A 1 4.05 1.69 55.88
N LYS A 2 4.66 2.76 56.38
CA LYS A 2 5.28 3.83 55.56
C LYS A 2 6.37 3.31 54.57
N ARG A 3 7.21 2.35 55.00
CA ARG A 3 8.28 1.78 54.11
C ARG A 3 7.69 0.91 52.96
N LEU A 4 6.57 0.24 53.20
CA LEU A 4 5.90 -0.53 52.16
C LEU A 4 5.25 0.36 51.12
N LEU A 5 4.68 1.49 51.56
CA LEU A 5 4.09 2.50 50.66
C LEU A 5 5.16 3.17 49.77
N CYS A 6 6.33 3.48 50.33
CA CYS A 6 7.45 4.00 49.56
C CYS A 6 8.01 3.01 48.53
N LEU A 7 8.06 1.71 48.88
CA LEU A 7 8.44 0.67 47.93
C LEU A 7 7.44 0.49 46.81
N LEU A 8 6.11 0.52 47.13
CA LEU A 8 5.06 0.46 46.13
C LEU A 8 5.07 1.70 45.22
N ALA A 9 5.29 2.90 45.77
CA ALA A 9 5.40 4.13 44.99
C ALA A 9 6.65 4.13 44.11
N ALA A 10 7.79 3.63 44.60
CA ALA A 10 8.99 3.45 43.79
C ALA A 10 8.82 2.40 42.69
N LEU A 11 8.11 1.31 42.94
CA LEU A 11 7.76 0.32 41.93
C LEU A 11 6.83 0.92 40.83
N LEU A 12 5.84 1.72 41.24
CA LEU A 12 4.94 2.41 40.30
C LEU A 12 5.68 3.48 39.49
N LEU A 13 6.67 4.16 40.04
CA LEU A 13 7.51 5.10 39.32
C LEU A 13 8.48 4.40 38.37
N LEU A 14 8.94 3.20 38.69
CA LEU A 14 9.80 2.38 37.82
C LEU A 14 8.99 1.73 36.67
N THR A 15 7.70 1.46 36.84
CA THR A 15 6.84 0.95 35.78
C THR A 15 6.29 2.06 34.87
N GLY A 16 6.43 3.34 35.26
CA GLY A 16 5.87 4.51 34.55
C GLY A 16 6.69 5.06 33.39
N CYS A 17 7.87 4.50 33.09
CA CYS A 17 8.70 4.93 31.97
C CYS A 17 9.00 3.79 31.01
N TYR A 18 7.98 3.08 30.55
CA TYR A 18 8.10 2.37 29.27
C TYR A 18 8.04 3.43 28.17
N SER A 19 9.19 4.02 27.87
CA SER A 19 9.31 4.81 26.64
C SER A 19 9.03 3.84 25.48
N VAL A 20 7.90 3.99 24.84
CA VAL A 20 7.60 3.29 23.59
C VAL A 20 8.71 3.65 22.61
N ARG A 21 9.31 2.65 22.00
CA ARG A 21 10.47 2.84 21.12
C ARG A 21 10.22 2.17 19.78
N LEU A 22 10.67 2.83 18.72
CA LEU A 22 10.77 2.20 17.42
C LEU A 22 11.76 1.03 17.49
N ARG A 23 11.48 0.02 16.73
CA ARG A 23 12.29 -1.18 16.58
C ARG A 23 12.44 -1.55 15.12
N ARG A 24 13.49 -2.22 14.80
CA ARG A 24 13.75 -2.77 13.47
C ARG A 24 12.58 -3.63 13.01
N GLY A 25 12.19 -3.52 11.72
CA GLY A 25 11.10 -4.27 11.10
C GLY A 25 10.25 -3.38 10.21
N TYR A 26 9.05 -3.83 9.94
CA TYR A 26 8.12 -3.17 9.04
C TYR A 26 6.99 -2.51 9.83
N TYR A 27 6.58 -1.34 9.41
CA TYR A 27 5.44 -0.59 9.94
C TYR A 27 4.46 -0.41 8.80
N LEU A 28 3.35 -1.11 8.85
CA LEU A 28 2.46 -1.36 7.73
C LEU A 28 1.16 -0.59 7.91
N LEU A 29 0.75 0.15 6.91
CA LEU A 29 -0.61 0.65 6.81
C LEU A 29 -1.51 -0.48 6.29
N PRO A 30 -2.67 -0.78 6.92
CA PRO A 30 -3.57 -1.82 6.45
C PRO A 30 -3.95 -1.64 4.99
N LEU A 31 -3.91 -2.71 4.19
CA LEU A 31 -4.23 -2.66 2.76
C LEU A 31 -5.68 -2.21 2.49
N GLU A 32 -6.58 -2.43 3.44
CA GLU A 32 -7.96 -1.97 3.38
C GLU A 32 -8.06 -0.44 3.41
N GLU A 33 -7.15 0.23 4.13
CA GLU A 33 -7.10 1.69 4.21
C GLU A 33 -6.46 2.34 2.97
N THR A 34 -5.67 1.56 2.21
CA THR A 34 -4.99 2.00 0.99
C THR A 34 -5.62 1.44 -0.28
N GLU A 35 -6.77 0.78 -0.17
CA GLU A 35 -7.46 0.11 -1.29
C GLU A 35 -6.55 -0.89 -2.03
N GLY A 36 -5.67 -1.56 -1.26
CA GLY A 36 -4.75 -2.58 -1.77
C GLY A 36 -3.39 -2.06 -2.27
N VAL A 37 -3.13 -0.76 -2.23
CA VAL A 37 -1.82 -0.19 -2.57
C VAL A 37 -0.89 -0.29 -1.36
N PRO A 38 0.26 -1.00 -1.43
CA PRO A 38 1.17 -1.13 -0.31
C PRO A 38 1.77 0.20 0.13
N PHE A 39 1.68 0.45 1.44
CA PHE A 39 2.37 1.55 2.10
C PHE A 39 3.00 1.03 3.39
N TYR A 40 4.31 1.16 3.53
CA TYR A 40 5.00 0.74 4.74
C TYR A 40 6.36 1.42 4.91
N PHE A 41 6.83 1.48 6.16
CA PHE A 41 8.23 1.76 6.48
C PHE A 41 8.97 0.45 6.72
N CYS A 42 10.18 0.34 6.21
CA CYS A 42 11.15 -0.69 6.58
C CYS A 42 12.26 -0.03 7.38
N LEU A 43 12.36 -0.35 8.66
CA LEU A 43 13.43 0.17 9.54
C LEU A 43 14.52 -0.89 9.71
N GLU A 44 15.70 -0.59 9.21
CA GLU A 44 16.84 -1.49 9.21
C GLU A 44 17.75 -1.27 10.43
N SER A 45 18.78 -2.09 10.55
CA SER A 45 19.83 -1.91 11.57
C SER A 45 20.71 -0.72 11.22
N GLY A 46 21.12 0.05 12.24
CA GLY A 46 22.04 1.19 12.05
C GLY A 46 21.37 2.54 11.90
N GLY A 47 20.05 2.61 12.04
CA GLY A 47 19.30 3.88 11.99
C GLY A 47 18.88 4.31 10.60
N SER A 48 19.09 3.47 9.58
CA SER A 48 18.62 3.66 8.21
C SER A 48 17.33 2.87 7.93
N GLY A 49 16.64 3.20 6.87
CA GLY A 49 15.47 2.50 6.40
C GLY A 49 14.91 3.16 5.13
N TYR A 50 13.72 2.76 4.76
CA TYR A 50 13.00 3.39 3.67
C TYR A 50 11.48 3.36 3.92
N VAL A 51 10.76 4.29 3.31
CA VAL A 51 9.32 4.21 3.15
C VAL A 51 9.02 3.72 1.74
N HIS A 52 8.21 2.68 1.63
CA HIS A 52 7.62 2.24 0.37
C HIS A 52 6.25 2.89 0.22
N ALA A 53 6.12 3.69 -0.82
CA ALA A 53 4.88 4.40 -1.13
C ALA A 53 4.72 4.53 -2.65
N LEU A 54 3.57 4.14 -3.17
CA LEU A 54 3.22 4.32 -4.59
C LEU A 54 4.27 3.71 -5.54
N GLY A 55 4.79 2.52 -5.21
CA GLY A 55 5.81 1.83 -6.00
C GLY A 55 7.22 2.43 -5.91
N GLN A 56 7.45 3.40 -5.03
CA GLN A 56 8.74 4.04 -4.83
C GLN A 56 9.27 3.79 -3.42
N GLU A 57 10.58 3.71 -3.30
CA GLU A 57 11.28 3.64 -2.03
C GLU A 57 12.02 4.95 -1.78
N LEU A 58 11.65 5.62 -0.70
CA LEU A 58 12.30 6.85 -0.25
C LEU A 58 13.09 6.57 1.01
N PRO A 59 14.37 6.97 1.10
CA PRO A 59 15.19 6.71 2.27
C PRO A 59 14.65 7.44 3.50
N VAL A 60 14.75 6.79 4.66
CA VAL A 60 14.43 7.41 5.95
C VAL A 60 15.56 7.13 6.94
N GLU A 61 15.77 8.07 7.85
CA GLU A 61 16.61 7.89 9.02
C GLU A 61 15.74 7.73 10.26
N TRP A 62 16.18 6.92 11.20
CA TRP A 62 15.42 6.64 12.39
C TRP A 62 16.29 6.35 13.60
N SER A 63 15.74 6.57 14.77
CA SER A 63 16.30 6.19 16.06
C SER A 63 15.22 5.48 16.90
N PRO A 64 15.57 4.86 18.01
CA PRO A 64 14.56 4.29 18.91
C PRO A 64 13.52 5.30 19.42
N SER A 65 13.79 6.59 19.35
CA SER A 65 12.87 7.66 19.78
C SER A 65 11.90 8.13 18.71
N GLY A 66 12.16 7.88 17.41
CA GLY A 66 11.30 8.32 16.31
C GLY A 66 11.97 8.24 14.96
N LEU A 67 11.23 8.63 13.93
CA LEU A 67 11.75 8.90 12.59
C LEU A 67 12.37 10.30 12.55
N GLU A 68 13.25 10.53 11.57
CA GLU A 68 13.91 11.82 11.36
C GLU A 68 13.48 12.45 10.03
N GLY A 69 13.73 13.75 9.85
CA GLY A 69 13.41 14.48 8.63
C GLY A 69 11.90 14.66 8.40
N ASP A 70 11.47 14.44 7.17
CA ASP A 70 10.08 14.68 6.72
C ASP A 70 9.03 13.82 7.42
N PHE A 71 9.46 12.74 8.09
CA PHE A 71 8.60 11.81 8.81
C PHE A 71 8.70 11.94 10.34
N SER A 72 9.33 13.00 10.83
CA SER A 72 9.56 13.24 12.27
C SER A 72 8.29 13.38 13.12
N ASP A 73 7.15 13.62 12.51
CA ASP A 73 5.83 13.70 13.18
C ASP A 73 5.31 12.32 13.62
N GLY A 74 5.94 11.24 13.15
CA GLY A 74 5.58 9.88 13.53
C GLY A 74 5.83 9.58 14.99
N ILE A 75 4.78 9.25 15.73
CA ILE A 75 4.80 8.96 17.16
C ILE A 75 4.87 7.44 17.37
N PRO A 76 5.95 6.91 17.99
CA PRO A 76 6.01 5.50 18.34
C PRO A 76 4.87 5.10 19.29
N THR A 77 4.19 3.99 18.98
CA THR A 77 3.14 3.40 19.83
C THR A 77 3.54 2.00 20.28
N GLY A 78 2.83 1.43 21.24
CA GLY A 78 3.12 0.07 21.74
C GLY A 78 3.12 -1.00 20.65
N ASN A 79 2.33 -0.82 19.59
CA ASN A 79 2.14 -1.78 18.50
C ASN A 79 2.64 -1.28 17.14
N GLY A 80 3.12 -0.04 17.04
CA GLY A 80 3.49 0.49 15.73
C GLY A 80 3.95 1.95 15.74
N LEU A 81 3.45 2.69 14.77
CA LEU A 81 3.76 4.10 14.53
C LEU A 81 2.46 4.83 14.17
N GLU A 82 2.27 6.00 14.71
CA GLU A 82 1.09 6.84 14.48
C GLU A 82 1.53 8.19 13.92
N PHE A 83 0.91 8.61 12.83
CA PHE A 83 1.05 9.96 12.30
C PHE A 83 -0.23 10.76 12.59
N PRO A 84 -0.15 11.95 13.17
CA PRO A 84 -1.29 12.80 13.37
C PRO A 84 -1.87 13.23 12.01
N GLY A 85 -3.15 12.94 11.77
CA GLY A 85 -3.88 13.35 10.57
C GLY A 85 -4.83 14.51 10.86
N ILE A 86 -5.36 15.14 9.81
CA ILE A 86 -6.32 16.25 9.91
C ILE A 86 -7.68 15.75 10.41
N GLU A 87 -8.14 14.60 9.91
CA GLU A 87 -9.44 14.00 10.25
C GLU A 87 -9.30 12.79 11.18
N ALA A 88 -8.29 11.96 10.92
CA ALA A 88 -7.98 10.79 11.72
C ALA A 88 -6.46 10.51 11.70
N PRO A 89 -5.89 9.92 12.76
CA PRO A 89 -4.49 9.51 12.75
C PRO A 89 -4.26 8.35 11.78
N LEU A 90 -3.13 8.38 11.09
CA LEU A 90 -2.66 7.27 10.29
C LEU A 90 -1.91 6.28 11.19
N ILE A 91 -2.44 5.07 11.33
CA ILE A 91 -1.92 4.07 12.27
C ILE A 91 -1.25 2.95 11.49
N LEU A 92 0.07 2.81 11.66
CA LEU A 92 0.85 1.73 11.10
C LEU A 92 1.14 0.67 12.16
N THR A 93 0.90 -0.58 11.81
CA THR A 93 1.14 -1.72 12.69
C THR A 93 2.51 -2.33 12.45
N TRP A 94 3.24 -2.63 13.52
CA TRP A 94 4.56 -3.24 13.41
C TRP A 94 4.49 -4.72 13.06
N SER A 95 5.38 -5.17 12.16
CA SER A 95 5.64 -6.57 11.83
C SER A 95 7.14 -6.85 11.75
N LYS A 96 7.54 -8.05 12.13
CA LYS A 96 8.94 -8.48 12.01
C LYS A 96 9.35 -8.76 10.56
N THR A 97 8.41 -9.22 9.75
CA THR A 97 8.57 -9.59 8.34
C THR A 97 7.53 -8.87 7.52
N LEU A 98 7.83 -8.63 6.25
CA LEU A 98 6.85 -8.09 5.31
C LEU A 98 5.80 -9.18 5.03
N PRO A 99 4.50 -8.92 5.29
CA PRO A 99 3.46 -9.90 5.01
C PRO A 99 3.23 -10.10 3.52
N GLU A 100 2.62 -11.22 3.16
CA GLU A 100 2.08 -11.46 1.83
C GLU A 100 1.09 -10.35 1.44
N GLY A 101 1.12 -9.90 0.18
CA GLY A 101 0.31 -8.78 -0.31
C GLY A 101 0.98 -7.40 -0.21
N TYR A 102 2.06 -7.25 0.58
CA TYR A 102 2.91 -6.04 0.57
C TYR A 102 4.17 -6.23 -0.28
N ALA A 103 4.64 -7.47 -0.44
CA ALA A 103 5.74 -7.82 -1.31
C ALA A 103 5.23 -8.17 -2.72
N ASP A 104 6.09 -7.97 -3.72
CA ASP A 104 5.86 -8.41 -5.10
C ASP A 104 4.57 -7.86 -5.76
N VAL A 105 4.20 -6.64 -5.38
CA VAL A 105 3.06 -5.93 -5.96
C VAL A 105 3.51 -5.25 -7.23
N TYR A 106 3.39 -5.96 -8.35
CA TYR A 106 3.83 -5.50 -9.65
C TYR A 106 2.81 -5.82 -10.74
N LEU A 107 2.64 -4.86 -11.65
CA LEU A 107 1.96 -5.12 -12.92
C LEU A 107 2.77 -6.11 -13.76
N ARG A 108 2.07 -6.96 -14.50
CA ARG A 108 2.65 -7.97 -15.40
C ARG A 108 2.04 -7.81 -16.77
N PRO A 109 2.73 -8.25 -17.83
CA PRO A 109 2.09 -8.38 -19.14
C PRO A 109 0.87 -9.31 -19.05
N GLY A 110 -0.21 -8.97 -19.75
CA GLY A 110 -1.44 -9.76 -19.76
C GLY A 110 -2.69 -8.90 -19.59
N TYR A 111 -3.80 -9.54 -19.28
CA TYR A 111 -5.10 -8.90 -19.17
C TYR A 111 -5.49 -8.62 -17.73
N TYR A 112 -6.17 -7.51 -17.56
CA TYR A 112 -6.75 -7.05 -16.30
C TYR A 112 -8.20 -6.67 -16.53
N VAL A 113 -9.08 -7.16 -15.68
CA VAL A 113 -10.52 -6.89 -15.75
C VAL A 113 -11.03 -6.32 -14.43
N PRO A 114 -12.11 -5.54 -14.42
CA PRO A 114 -12.75 -5.10 -13.20
C PRO A 114 -13.06 -6.29 -12.28
N ARG A 115 -12.83 -6.12 -10.98
CA ARG A 115 -13.08 -7.17 -9.99
C ARG A 115 -14.57 -7.50 -9.86
N GLU A 116 -15.40 -6.47 -9.94
CA GLU A 116 -16.85 -6.63 -9.92
C GLU A 116 -17.39 -6.67 -11.35
N GLU A 117 -18.04 -7.78 -11.67
CA GLU A 117 -18.67 -7.97 -12.98
C GLU A 117 -20.05 -7.31 -13.00
N THR A 118 -20.13 -6.14 -13.62
CA THR A 118 -21.37 -5.48 -14.01
C THR A 118 -21.55 -5.61 -15.51
N LEU A 119 -22.77 -5.33 -16.04
CA LEU A 119 -23.00 -5.34 -17.48
C LEU A 119 -22.04 -4.42 -18.25
N ASP A 120 -21.70 -3.27 -17.67
CA ASP A 120 -20.77 -2.30 -18.27
C ASP A 120 -19.31 -2.72 -18.12
N SER A 121 -18.97 -3.48 -17.07
CA SER A 121 -17.61 -3.94 -16.82
C SER A 121 -17.13 -5.00 -17.81
N LEU A 122 -18.03 -5.74 -18.43
CA LEU A 122 -17.69 -6.79 -19.41
C LEU A 122 -17.08 -6.26 -20.71
N LEU A 123 -17.11 -4.94 -20.91
CA LEU A 123 -16.52 -4.24 -22.04
C LEU A 123 -15.30 -3.41 -21.64
N THR A 124 -14.89 -3.56 -20.39
CA THR A 124 -13.82 -2.77 -19.79
C THR A 124 -12.68 -3.71 -19.37
N TYR A 125 -11.54 -3.53 -19.97
CA TYR A 125 -10.32 -4.32 -19.66
C TYR A 125 -9.08 -3.51 -19.93
N ALA A 126 -7.94 -3.91 -19.35
CA ALA A 126 -6.63 -3.46 -19.79
C ALA A 126 -5.84 -4.66 -20.31
N HIS A 127 -5.09 -4.46 -21.38
CA HIS A 127 -4.13 -5.41 -21.92
C HIS A 127 -2.74 -4.78 -21.91
N LEU A 128 -1.87 -5.26 -21.05
CA LEU A 128 -0.49 -4.79 -20.90
C LEU A 128 0.45 -5.70 -21.70
N ARG A 129 1.26 -5.10 -22.58
CA ARG A 129 2.21 -5.83 -23.41
C ARG A 129 3.61 -5.83 -22.77
N PRO A 130 4.47 -6.83 -23.08
CA PRO A 130 5.80 -6.95 -22.48
C PRO A 130 6.76 -5.76 -22.80
N ASP A 131 6.43 -4.96 -23.80
CA ASP A 131 7.24 -3.81 -24.23
C ASP A 131 6.98 -2.52 -23.44
N GLY A 132 6.16 -2.58 -22.40
CA GLY A 132 5.78 -1.41 -21.60
C GLY A 132 4.62 -0.60 -22.18
N THR A 133 4.02 -1.06 -23.28
CA THR A 133 2.81 -0.48 -23.86
C THR A 133 1.57 -1.29 -23.48
N GLY A 134 0.40 -0.76 -23.76
CA GLY A 134 -0.84 -1.50 -23.52
C GLY A 134 -2.04 -0.79 -24.14
N THR A 135 -3.19 -1.39 -23.94
CA THR A 135 -4.49 -0.85 -24.33
C THR A 135 -5.43 -0.89 -23.15
N PHE A 136 -6.11 0.20 -22.90
CA PHE A 136 -7.19 0.27 -21.92
C PHE A 136 -8.51 0.42 -22.69
N SER A 137 -9.37 -0.58 -22.60
CA SER A 137 -10.72 -0.55 -23.19
C SER A 137 -11.73 -0.14 -22.13
N ILE A 138 -12.48 0.90 -22.40
CA ILE A 138 -13.58 1.35 -21.55
C ILE A 138 -14.85 1.38 -22.42
N MET A 139 -15.80 0.52 -22.12
CA MET A 139 -17.04 0.40 -22.87
C MET A 139 -16.81 0.25 -24.39
N GLY A 140 -15.78 -0.55 -24.77
CA GLY A 140 -15.41 -0.80 -26.15
C GLY A 140 -14.59 0.31 -26.83
N MET A 141 -14.30 1.40 -26.16
CA MET A 141 -13.38 2.42 -26.67
C MET A 141 -11.98 2.12 -26.16
N GLU A 142 -11.08 1.83 -27.09
CA GLU A 142 -9.68 1.53 -26.77
C GLU A 142 -8.84 2.80 -26.75
N LYS A 143 -7.98 2.92 -25.74
CA LYS A 143 -6.95 3.94 -25.62
C LYS A 143 -5.62 3.30 -25.30
N GLU A 144 -4.56 3.84 -25.90
CA GLU A 144 -3.21 3.41 -25.60
C GLU A 144 -2.79 3.86 -24.20
N VAL A 145 -2.03 2.99 -23.53
CA VAL A 145 -1.44 3.22 -22.22
C VAL A 145 0.04 2.84 -22.26
N THR A 146 0.81 3.38 -21.34
CA THR A 146 2.15 2.92 -21.04
C THR A 146 2.22 2.46 -19.59
N TRP A 147 3.15 1.56 -19.28
CA TRP A 147 3.24 1.02 -17.93
C TRP A 147 4.67 0.61 -17.57
N THR A 148 4.93 0.59 -16.28
CA THR A 148 6.07 -0.05 -15.62
C THR A 148 5.53 -1.10 -14.63
N PRO A 149 6.39 -1.92 -14.03
CA PRO A 149 5.90 -2.86 -13.01
C PRO A 149 5.11 -2.20 -11.87
N GLU A 150 5.40 -0.96 -11.51
CA GLU A 150 4.80 -0.28 -10.38
C GLU A 150 3.55 0.53 -10.74
N VAL A 151 3.50 1.04 -11.98
CA VAL A 151 2.47 2.01 -12.40
C VAL A 151 2.01 1.83 -13.84
N LEU A 152 0.75 2.16 -14.08
CA LEU A 152 0.13 2.31 -15.40
C LEU A 152 -0.18 3.79 -15.63
N PHE A 153 0.16 4.32 -16.79
CA PHE A 153 -0.13 5.70 -17.21
C PHE A 153 -1.25 5.69 -18.23
N PHE A 154 -2.32 6.37 -17.91
CA PHE A 154 -3.50 6.53 -18.77
C PHE A 154 -3.81 8.02 -18.93
N GLY A 155 -3.34 8.64 -20.04
CA GLY A 155 -3.37 10.09 -20.18
C GLY A 155 -2.55 10.77 -19.08
N ASP A 156 -3.18 11.67 -18.33
CA ASP A 156 -2.57 12.36 -17.19
C ASP A 156 -2.73 11.60 -15.86
N MET A 157 -3.41 10.44 -15.86
CA MET A 157 -3.61 9.64 -14.67
C MET A 157 -2.47 8.66 -14.46
N THR A 158 -2.04 8.56 -13.21
CA THR A 158 -1.12 7.52 -12.73
C THR A 158 -1.91 6.52 -11.89
N ILE A 159 -1.87 5.26 -12.28
CA ILE A 159 -2.62 4.17 -11.67
C ILE A 159 -1.61 3.19 -11.06
N TYR A 160 -1.72 2.93 -9.77
CA TYR A 160 -0.75 2.14 -9.03
C TYR A 160 -1.11 0.66 -8.97
N ALA A 161 -0.07 -0.19 -8.96
CA ALA A 161 -0.23 -1.61 -8.77
C ALA A 161 -0.81 -1.94 -7.39
N THR A 162 -1.62 -2.99 -7.33
CA THR A 162 -2.14 -3.60 -6.10
C THR A 162 -1.79 -5.08 -6.08
N ALA A 163 -1.98 -5.75 -4.95
CA ALA A 163 -1.70 -7.18 -4.82
C ALA A 163 -2.43 -8.06 -5.85
N GLU A 164 -3.60 -7.64 -6.32
CA GLU A 164 -4.41 -8.39 -7.29
C GLU A 164 -4.29 -7.86 -8.73
N GLY A 165 -3.79 -6.65 -8.92
CA GLY A 165 -3.70 -5.98 -10.22
C GLY A 165 -3.44 -4.50 -10.10
N PHE A 166 -4.45 -3.65 -10.28
CA PHE A 166 -4.33 -2.20 -10.10
C PHE A 166 -5.67 -1.56 -9.69
N LEU A 167 -5.58 -0.33 -9.18
CA LEU A 167 -6.74 0.46 -8.79
C LEU A 167 -6.84 1.70 -9.68
N ALA A 168 -7.84 1.71 -10.58
CA ALA A 168 -8.15 2.89 -11.37
C ALA A 168 -9.02 3.85 -10.53
N ARG A 169 -8.56 5.08 -10.37
CA ARG A 169 -9.29 6.16 -9.67
C ARG A 169 -9.62 7.27 -10.64
N ASP A 170 -10.93 7.50 -10.78
CA ASP A 170 -11.48 8.71 -11.37
C ASP A 170 -12.55 9.24 -10.39
N SER A 171 -13.77 9.42 -10.77
CA SER A 171 -14.90 9.74 -9.90
C SER A 171 -15.31 8.58 -8.98
N VAL A 172 -14.97 7.34 -9.37
CA VAL A 172 -15.18 6.10 -8.62
C VAL A 172 -13.90 5.26 -8.68
N SER A 173 -13.52 4.64 -7.56
CA SER A 173 -12.43 3.68 -7.51
C SER A 173 -12.87 2.33 -8.06
N VAL A 174 -12.21 1.84 -9.10
CA VAL A 174 -12.49 0.53 -9.71
C VAL A 174 -11.26 -0.36 -9.59
N PRO A 175 -11.30 -1.40 -8.75
CA PRO A 175 -10.24 -2.38 -8.65
C PRO A 175 -10.24 -3.32 -9.84
N TYR A 176 -9.06 -3.55 -10.43
CA TYR A 176 -8.81 -4.48 -11.53
C TYR A 176 -8.01 -5.67 -11.02
N ARG A 177 -8.36 -6.87 -11.46
CA ARG A 177 -7.63 -8.10 -11.19
C ARG A 177 -6.92 -8.61 -12.43
N TYR A 178 -5.74 -9.18 -12.24
CA TYR A 178 -5.01 -9.88 -13.28
C TYR A 178 -5.68 -11.20 -13.64
N THR A 179 -5.80 -11.51 -14.93
CA THR A 179 -6.46 -12.72 -15.43
C THR A 179 -5.55 -13.63 -16.27
N GLY A 180 -4.29 -13.23 -16.48
CA GLY A 180 -3.33 -13.99 -17.29
C GLY A 180 -3.19 -13.46 -18.71
N ASP A 181 -2.73 -14.33 -19.62
CA ASP A 181 -2.40 -13.96 -20.99
C ASP A 181 -3.62 -13.94 -21.92
N ALA A 182 -4.79 -14.28 -21.42
CA ALA A 182 -6.03 -14.30 -22.19
C ALA A 182 -7.15 -13.54 -21.47
N LEU A 183 -7.95 -12.85 -22.26
CA LEU A 183 -9.17 -12.23 -21.76
C LEU A 183 -10.18 -13.31 -21.37
N PRO A 184 -10.87 -13.22 -20.22
CA PRO A 184 -11.88 -14.19 -19.83
C PRO A 184 -12.98 -14.35 -20.88
N GLU A 185 -13.53 -15.55 -20.99
CA GLU A 185 -14.63 -15.84 -21.90
C GLU A 185 -15.83 -14.92 -21.64
N GLY A 186 -16.40 -14.38 -22.70
CA GLY A 186 -17.54 -13.44 -22.64
C GLY A 186 -17.18 -11.95 -22.71
N TYR A 187 -15.92 -11.59 -22.56
CA TYR A 187 -15.51 -10.18 -22.65
C TYR A 187 -15.50 -9.61 -24.08
N LEU A 188 -15.27 -10.42 -25.10
CA LEU A 188 -15.23 -10.00 -26.53
C LEU A 188 -16.50 -10.32 -27.33
N THR A 189 -17.38 -11.17 -26.83
CA THR A 189 -18.52 -11.69 -27.61
C THR A 189 -19.79 -10.80 -27.58
N ARG A 190 -19.78 -9.70 -26.87
CA ARG A 190 -20.98 -8.87 -26.70
C ARG A 190 -21.15 -7.70 -27.69
N TYR A 191 -20.17 -7.47 -28.58
CA TYR A 191 -20.27 -6.46 -29.65
C TYR A 191 -20.51 -7.03 -31.05
N GLU A 192 -20.58 -8.34 -31.20
CA GLU A 192 -20.82 -8.96 -32.49
C GLU A 192 -22.34 -9.30 -32.76
N GLU A 193 -23.22 -8.85 -31.87
CA GLU A 193 -24.67 -8.87 -32.09
C GLU A 193 -25.21 -7.43 -32.16
#